data_b2c98d6540e2a532da0337088149edb9
#
_entry.id   b2c98d6540e2a532da0337088149edb9
#
_cell.length_a   1.000
_cell.length_b   1.000
_cell.length_c   1.000
_cell.angle_alpha   90.00
_cell.angle_beta   90.00
_cell.angle_gamma   90.00
#
_symmetry.space_group_name_H-M   'P 1'
#
loop_
_entity.id
_entity.type
_entity.pdbx_description
1 polymer ?
#
loop_
_entity_poly.entity_id
_entity_poly.type
_entity_poly.pdbx_seq_one_letter_code
_entity_poly.pdbx_strand_id
1 'polypeptide(L)'
;GLKLASRLSDCYPTKLPPVTVEVDLDFASRFMGEPVTYEQAKKILERLAFKVQKGRNRSMVVHVPSFRATRDISIQADVLEELARFIGYGNIKPQLPRVTVRALDPDRMHQLQARSLAMLCEGRGYCEVHSYIWYDGEWLKVLGYEPGPTLEMRNPAAAGQERLRREMAPAMLAFVDRNRHFFSEIRLCEVGSVFEPVAPEDAEYRHMILARAGRIDENDLLKAVKADVETWAQQMTGRQVAYRQVPASQATPWEGPVQTVQVIVDGRVIGRVTAVPVECRMRIDPHLRRLAI
;
A
#
# COMPACT_ATOMS: atom_id res chain seq x y z
N GLY A 1 -51.26 6.31 -2.71
CA GLY A 1 -50.90 5.07 -3.42
C GLY A 1 -50.81 5.30 -4.91
N LEU A 2 -49.80 4.67 -5.56
CA LEU A 2 -49.63 4.70 -7.01
C LEU A 2 -50.54 3.66 -7.65
N LYS A 3 -51.15 3.99 -8.82
CA LYS A 3 -51.93 3.07 -9.63
C LYS A 3 -51.12 2.71 -10.87
N LEU A 4 -51.15 1.42 -11.24
CA LEU A 4 -50.55 0.94 -12.48
C LEU A 4 -51.29 1.57 -13.68
N ALA A 5 -50.56 2.31 -14.53
CA ALA A 5 -51.13 3.05 -15.64
C ALA A 5 -51.13 2.28 -16.98
N SER A 6 -50.30 1.21 -17.08
CA SER A 6 -50.18 0.38 -18.27
C SER A 6 -49.83 -1.06 -17.90
N ARG A 7 -49.82 -1.97 -18.87
CA ARG A 7 -49.26 -3.31 -18.71
C ARG A 7 -47.74 -3.24 -18.56
N LEU A 8 -47.16 -4.14 -17.77
CA LEU A 8 -45.72 -4.34 -17.71
C LEU A 8 -45.19 -4.76 -19.08
N SER A 9 -44.14 -4.08 -19.53
CA SER A 9 -43.35 -4.52 -20.69
C SER A 9 -42.02 -5.08 -20.18
N ASP A 10 -41.68 -6.29 -20.64
CA ASP A 10 -40.41 -6.95 -20.34
C ASP A 10 -39.69 -7.28 -21.64
N CYS A 11 -38.44 -6.90 -21.75
CA CYS A 11 -37.59 -7.19 -22.90
C CYS A 11 -36.31 -7.88 -22.39
N TYR A 12 -36.28 -9.20 -22.54
CA TYR A 12 -35.16 -10.05 -22.13
C TYR A 12 -34.60 -10.83 -23.34
N PRO A 13 -33.86 -10.14 -24.24
CA PRO A 13 -33.42 -10.71 -25.51
C PRO A 13 -32.40 -11.84 -25.37
N THR A 14 -31.52 -11.77 -24.33
CA THR A 14 -30.49 -12.79 -24.11
C THR A 14 -30.70 -13.45 -22.76
N LYS A 15 -31.25 -14.67 -22.76
CA LYS A 15 -31.45 -15.45 -21.52
C LYS A 15 -30.10 -15.95 -21.00
N LEU A 16 -29.78 -15.61 -19.75
CA LEU A 16 -28.62 -16.16 -19.05
C LEU A 16 -28.86 -17.65 -18.72
N PRO A 17 -27.81 -18.49 -18.78
CA PRO A 17 -27.91 -19.88 -18.37
C PRO A 17 -28.24 -19.99 -16.88
N PRO A 18 -28.96 -21.03 -16.44
CA PRO A 18 -29.19 -21.24 -15.02
C PRO A 18 -27.88 -21.56 -14.31
N VAL A 19 -27.70 -20.98 -13.14
CA VAL A 19 -26.55 -21.25 -12.28
C VAL A 19 -26.90 -22.32 -11.28
N THR A 20 -26.06 -23.35 -11.18
CA THR A 20 -26.21 -24.45 -10.23
C THR A 20 -24.89 -24.63 -9.48
N VAL A 21 -24.95 -24.68 -8.15
CA VAL A 21 -23.80 -24.83 -7.27
C VAL A 21 -23.92 -26.15 -6.50
N GLU A 22 -22.92 -27.00 -6.59
CA GLU A 22 -22.80 -28.17 -5.73
C GLU A 22 -22.10 -27.77 -4.41
N VAL A 23 -22.70 -28.15 -3.29
CA VAL A 23 -22.20 -27.83 -1.94
C VAL A 23 -21.94 -29.12 -1.19
N ASP A 24 -20.69 -29.35 -0.82
CA ASP A 24 -20.27 -30.43 0.06
C ASP A 24 -20.59 -30.07 1.53
N LEU A 25 -21.41 -30.88 2.20
CA LEU A 25 -21.84 -30.61 3.57
C LEU A 25 -20.72 -30.84 4.62
N ASP A 26 -19.71 -31.64 4.32
CA ASP A 26 -18.55 -31.78 5.17
C ASP A 26 -17.63 -30.59 5.06
N PHE A 27 -17.43 -30.07 3.84
CA PHE A 27 -16.77 -28.80 3.62
C PHE A 27 -17.55 -27.66 4.30
N ALA A 28 -18.86 -27.60 4.11
CA ALA A 28 -19.72 -26.59 4.74
C ALA A 28 -19.55 -26.54 6.25
N SER A 29 -19.57 -27.71 6.90
CA SER A 29 -19.41 -27.82 8.35
C SER A 29 -18.04 -27.40 8.83
N ARG A 30 -16.95 -27.74 8.10
CA ARG A 30 -15.60 -27.28 8.40
C ARG A 30 -15.43 -25.78 8.19
N PHE A 31 -15.98 -25.26 7.09
CA PHE A 31 -15.87 -23.85 6.75
C PHE A 31 -16.63 -22.96 7.74
N MET A 32 -17.80 -23.38 8.17
CA MET A 32 -18.62 -22.66 9.14
C MET A 32 -18.22 -22.86 10.59
N GLY A 33 -17.41 -23.88 10.88
CA GLY A 33 -17.02 -24.23 12.25
C GLY A 33 -18.14 -24.89 13.08
N GLU A 34 -19.31 -25.13 12.46
CA GLU A 34 -20.48 -25.76 13.10
C GLU A 34 -21.09 -26.78 12.14
N PRO A 35 -21.72 -27.87 12.64
CA PRO A 35 -22.35 -28.88 11.79
C PRO A 35 -23.46 -28.27 10.93
N VAL A 36 -23.37 -28.48 9.62
CA VAL A 36 -24.41 -28.09 8.65
C VAL A 36 -25.11 -29.34 8.16
N THR A 37 -26.42 -29.44 8.41
CA THR A 37 -27.24 -30.55 7.91
C THR A 37 -27.96 -30.15 6.63
N TYR A 38 -28.26 -31.14 5.79
CA TYR A 38 -29.05 -30.96 4.56
C TYR A 38 -30.41 -30.30 4.84
N GLU A 39 -31.11 -30.75 5.84
CA GLU A 39 -32.47 -30.26 6.17
C GLU A 39 -32.43 -28.79 6.64
N GLN A 40 -31.44 -28.42 7.45
CA GLN A 40 -31.25 -27.05 7.89
C GLN A 40 -30.92 -26.15 6.70
N ALA A 41 -29.93 -26.54 5.89
CA ALA A 41 -29.52 -25.80 4.70
C ALA A 41 -30.67 -25.61 3.71
N LYS A 42 -31.39 -26.69 3.41
CA LYS A 42 -32.56 -26.66 2.53
C LYS A 42 -33.60 -25.68 3.05
N LYS A 43 -33.98 -25.78 4.33
CA LYS A 43 -35.02 -24.92 4.93
C LYS A 43 -34.66 -23.44 4.82
N ILE A 44 -33.37 -23.08 4.99
CA ILE A 44 -32.89 -21.69 4.86
C ILE A 44 -32.93 -21.24 3.40
N LEU A 45 -32.30 -22.00 2.51
CA LEU A 45 -32.14 -21.64 1.11
C LEU A 45 -33.46 -21.57 0.36
N GLU A 46 -34.42 -22.47 0.63
CA GLU A 46 -35.76 -22.44 0.00
C GLU A 46 -36.55 -21.18 0.39
N ARG A 47 -36.36 -20.63 1.59
CA ARG A 47 -36.93 -19.33 2.00
C ARG A 47 -36.35 -18.16 1.24
N LEU A 48 -35.15 -18.32 0.68
CA LEU A 48 -34.43 -17.33 -0.14
C LEU A 48 -34.66 -17.58 -1.65
N ALA A 49 -35.67 -18.40 -1.99
CA ALA A 49 -36.05 -18.77 -3.35
C ALA A 49 -35.01 -19.62 -4.11
N PHE A 50 -34.04 -20.22 -3.45
CA PHE A 50 -33.20 -21.26 -4.05
C PHE A 50 -34.00 -22.57 -4.14
N LYS A 51 -33.72 -23.41 -5.16
CA LYS A 51 -34.21 -24.78 -5.21
C LYS A 51 -33.07 -25.71 -4.81
N VAL A 52 -33.30 -26.56 -3.81
CA VAL A 52 -32.26 -27.44 -3.24
C VAL A 52 -32.65 -28.92 -3.48
N GLN A 53 -31.72 -29.66 -4.04
CA GLN A 53 -31.83 -31.08 -4.26
C GLN A 53 -30.71 -31.83 -3.54
N LYS A 54 -31.01 -33.06 -3.11
CA LYS A 54 -29.98 -33.90 -2.48
C LYS A 54 -28.99 -34.39 -3.54
N GLY A 55 -27.73 -34.14 -3.33
CA GLY A 55 -26.64 -34.61 -4.17
C GLY A 55 -26.12 -35.98 -3.76
N ARG A 56 -24.98 -36.40 -4.30
CA ARG A 56 -24.26 -37.63 -3.92
C ARG A 56 -23.29 -37.36 -2.76
N ASN A 57 -22.89 -38.39 -2.03
CA ASN A 57 -21.81 -38.34 -1.05
C ASN A 57 -21.87 -37.13 -0.07
N ARG A 58 -23.02 -36.95 0.60
CA ARG A 58 -23.25 -35.83 1.55
C ARG A 58 -23.12 -34.45 0.89
N SER A 59 -23.52 -34.33 -0.39
CA SER A 59 -23.62 -33.02 -1.05
C SER A 59 -25.08 -32.60 -1.26
N MET A 60 -25.27 -31.35 -1.60
CA MET A 60 -26.53 -30.81 -2.11
C MET A 60 -26.28 -30.02 -3.39
N VAL A 61 -27.25 -30.03 -4.28
CA VAL A 61 -27.24 -29.25 -5.51
C VAL A 61 -28.21 -28.09 -5.33
N VAL A 62 -27.69 -26.89 -5.43
CA VAL A 62 -28.41 -25.64 -5.21
C VAL A 62 -28.60 -24.92 -6.53
N HIS A 63 -29.87 -24.78 -6.96
CA HIS A 63 -30.22 -23.97 -8.13
C HIS A 63 -30.44 -22.53 -7.69
N VAL A 64 -29.61 -21.64 -8.24
CA VAL A 64 -29.58 -20.23 -7.89
C VAL A 64 -30.72 -19.51 -8.63
N PRO A 65 -31.55 -18.71 -7.94
CA PRO A 65 -32.57 -17.91 -8.60
C PRO A 65 -31.94 -16.84 -9.50
N SER A 66 -32.58 -16.51 -10.61
CA SER A 66 -32.04 -15.64 -11.67
C SER A 66 -31.57 -14.26 -11.15
N PHE A 67 -32.26 -13.70 -10.16
CA PHE A 67 -31.91 -12.41 -9.55
C PHE A 67 -30.67 -12.45 -8.63
N ARG A 68 -30.17 -13.65 -8.27
CA ARG A 68 -28.94 -13.87 -7.51
C ARG A 68 -27.80 -14.48 -8.35
N ALA A 69 -28.12 -14.88 -9.61
CA ALA A 69 -27.18 -15.57 -10.48
C ALA A 69 -26.18 -14.63 -11.18
N THR A 70 -26.40 -13.30 -11.15
CA THR A 70 -25.57 -12.33 -11.85
C THR A 70 -24.54 -11.73 -10.91
N ARG A 71 -23.28 -12.24 -10.96
CA ARG A 71 -22.13 -11.77 -10.19
C ARG A 71 -22.30 -11.80 -8.66
N ASP A 72 -23.18 -12.68 -8.17
CA ASP A 72 -23.48 -12.78 -6.76
C ASP A 72 -23.19 -14.22 -6.27
N ILE A 73 -24.03 -15.21 -6.63
CA ILE A 73 -23.84 -16.59 -6.20
C ILE A 73 -23.30 -17.44 -7.36
N SER A 74 -22.07 -17.94 -7.22
CA SER A 74 -21.40 -18.73 -8.25
C SER A 74 -20.63 -19.94 -7.74
N ILE A 75 -20.18 -19.91 -6.49
CA ILE A 75 -19.40 -20.97 -5.85
C ILE A 75 -20.06 -21.41 -4.53
N GLN A 76 -19.61 -22.53 -3.98
CA GLN A 76 -20.17 -23.04 -2.73
C GLN A 76 -19.97 -22.08 -1.54
N ALA A 77 -18.90 -21.30 -1.50
CA ALA A 77 -18.67 -20.32 -0.44
C ALA A 77 -19.77 -19.25 -0.40
N ASP A 78 -20.25 -18.79 -1.56
CA ASP A 78 -21.34 -17.82 -1.63
C ASP A 78 -22.66 -18.40 -1.06
N VAL A 79 -22.92 -19.69 -1.30
CA VAL A 79 -24.08 -20.38 -0.71
C VAL A 79 -23.91 -20.53 0.80
N LEU A 80 -22.69 -20.77 1.29
CA LEU A 80 -22.42 -20.87 2.72
C LEU A 80 -22.55 -19.53 3.42
N GLU A 81 -22.23 -18.43 2.76
CA GLU A 81 -22.48 -17.09 3.28
C GLU A 81 -23.97 -16.88 3.57
N GLU A 82 -24.86 -17.29 2.64
CA GLU A 82 -26.30 -17.22 2.87
C GLU A 82 -26.72 -18.06 4.08
N LEU A 83 -26.18 -19.25 4.23
CA LEU A 83 -26.46 -20.08 5.42
C LEU A 83 -25.95 -19.42 6.71
N ALA A 84 -24.73 -18.93 6.71
CA ALA A 84 -24.12 -18.28 7.87
C ALA A 84 -24.91 -17.05 8.32
N ARG A 85 -25.34 -16.24 7.36
CA ARG A 85 -26.15 -15.05 7.62
C ARG A 85 -27.48 -15.36 8.29
N PHE A 86 -28.17 -16.44 7.88
CA PHE A 86 -29.44 -16.85 8.46
C PHE A 86 -29.30 -17.67 9.76
N ILE A 87 -28.23 -18.42 9.93
CA ILE A 87 -27.87 -19.03 11.22
C ILE A 87 -27.50 -17.92 12.21
N GLY A 88 -26.90 -16.84 11.73
CA GLY A 88 -26.39 -15.70 12.49
C GLY A 88 -24.93 -15.89 12.88
N TYR A 89 -24.07 -15.01 12.43
CA TYR A 89 -22.63 -15.04 12.73
C TYR A 89 -22.33 -15.04 14.24
N GLY A 90 -23.16 -14.37 15.05
CA GLY A 90 -23.04 -14.34 16.50
C GLY A 90 -23.32 -15.68 17.19
N ASN A 91 -23.96 -16.63 16.48
CA ASN A 91 -24.24 -17.97 17.01
C ASN A 91 -23.11 -18.96 16.71
N ILE A 92 -22.17 -18.61 15.82
CA ILE A 92 -21.01 -19.43 15.48
C ILE A 92 -19.95 -19.21 16.57
N LYS A 93 -19.59 -20.28 17.28
CA LYS A 93 -18.61 -20.19 18.36
C LYS A 93 -17.20 -20.03 17.79
N PRO A 94 -16.47 -18.95 18.11
CA PRO A 94 -15.10 -18.80 17.68
C PRO A 94 -14.21 -19.90 18.29
N GLN A 95 -13.37 -20.52 17.46
CA GLN A 95 -12.40 -21.51 17.89
C GLN A 95 -10.99 -20.99 17.61
N LEU A 96 -10.14 -21.02 18.63
CA LEU A 96 -8.74 -20.67 18.45
C LEU A 96 -8.05 -21.74 17.60
N PRO A 97 -7.29 -21.36 16.57
CA PRO A 97 -6.54 -22.31 15.76
C PRO A 97 -5.45 -22.98 16.63
N ARG A 98 -5.28 -24.28 16.45
CA ARG A 98 -4.15 -25.01 17.04
C ARG A 98 -2.96 -24.87 16.10
N VAL A 99 -1.98 -24.07 16.50
CA VAL A 99 -0.75 -23.84 15.73
C VAL A 99 0.46 -24.36 16.53
N THR A 100 1.40 -24.96 15.84
CA THR A 100 2.71 -25.25 16.43
C THR A 100 3.51 -23.96 16.45
N VAL A 101 3.85 -23.47 17.63
CA VAL A 101 4.74 -22.32 17.78
C VAL A 101 6.15 -22.77 17.40
N ARG A 102 6.71 -22.14 16.39
CA ARG A 102 8.11 -22.33 16.00
C ARG A 102 8.81 -20.98 16.10
N ALA A 103 10.06 -21.01 16.56
CA ALA A 103 10.90 -19.83 16.44
C ALA A 103 11.08 -19.50 14.96
N LEU A 104 10.77 -18.26 14.58
CA LEU A 104 11.02 -17.76 13.24
C LEU A 104 12.43 -17.17 13.20
N ASP A 105 13.14 -17.41 12.11
CA ASP A 105 14.36 -16.66 11.84
C ASP A 105 14.00 -15.17 11.71
N PRO A 106 14.71 -14.30 12.43
CA PRO A 106 14.41 -12.87 12.39
C PRO A 106 14.67 -12.32 10.99
N ASP A 107 13.68 -11.65 10.43
CA ASP A 107 13.84 -10.90 9.20
C ASP A 107 14.83 -9.73 9.43
N ARG A 108 16.02 -9.86 8.88
CA ARG A 108 17.10 -8.88 9.02
C ARG A 108 16.72 -7.50 8.47
N MET A 109 15.97 -7.46 7.37
CA MET A 109 15.51 -6.20 6.78
C MET A 109 14.51 -5.50 7.70
N HIS A 110 13.55 -6.25 8.24
CA HIS A 110 12.60 -5.72 9.21
C HIS A 110 13.30 -5.19 10.48
N GLN A 111 14.28 -5.94 11.00
CA GLN A 111 15.08 -5.48 12.15
C GLN A 111 15.89 -4.21 11.83
N LEU A 112 16.51 -4.13 10.66
CA LEU A 112 17.23 -2.94 10.22
C LEU A 112 16.29 -1.74 10.11
N GLN A 113 15.13 -1.91 9.51
CA GLN A 113 14.10 -0.87 9.42
C GLN A 113 13.66 -0.39 10.81
N ALA A 114 13.28 -1.31 11.70
CA ALA A 114 12.83 -0.96 13.05
C ALA A 114 13.91 -0.19 13.84
N ARG A 115 15.17 -0.64 13.78
CA ARG A 115 16.29 0.03 14.44
C ARG A 115 16.59 1.40 13.83
N SER A 116 16.48 1.53 12.49
CA SER A 116 16.67 2.80 11.79
C SER A 116 15.62 3.82 12.21
N LEU A 117 14.35 3.42 12.25
CA LEU A 117 13.26 4.29 12.68
C LEU A 117 13.39 4.66 14.17
N ALA A 118 13.71 3.72 15.04
CA ALA A 118 13.94 4.01 16.47
C ALA A 118 15.06 5.05 16.64
N MET A 119 16.20 4.87 15.94
CA MET A 119 17.32 5.84 15.97
C MET A 119 16.90 7.23 15.47
N LEU A 120 16.12 7.30 14.39
CA LEU A 120 15.71 8.59 13.82
C LEU A 120 14.62 9.25 14.66
N CYS A 121 13.57 8.52 15.04
CA CYS A 121 12.43 9.10 15.74
C CYS A 121 12.76 9.40 17.21
N GLU A 122 13.29 8.42 17.94
CA GLU A 122 13.58 8.57 19.37
C GLU A 122 14.91 9.29 19.60
N GLY A 123 15.95 8.99 18.80
CA GLY A 123 17.28 9.52 18.97
C GLY A 123 17.53 10.87 18.30
N ARG A 124 16.83 11.21 17.23
CA ARG A 124 17.07 12.42 16.42
C ARG A 124 15.82 13.31 16.25
N GLY A 125 14.68 12.92 16.83
CA GLY A 125 13.46 13.70 16.84
C GLY A 125 12.79 13.84 15.47
N TYR A 126 12.91 12.83 14.61
CA TYR A 126 12.16 12.75 13.37
C TYR A 126 10.73 12.25 13.64
N CYS A 127 9.81 12.69 12.80
CA CYS A 127 8.47 12.10 12.71
C CYS A 127 8.44 11.17 11.51
N GLU A 128 8.04 9.91 11.73
CA GLU A 128 7.80 8.96 10.65
C GLU A 128 6.57 9.36 9.87
N VAL A 129 6.66 9.28 8.54
CA VAL A 129 5.55 9.47 7.61
C VAL A 129 5.44 8.28 6.68
N HIS A 130 4.25 8.05 6.14
CA HIS A 130 3.98 7.01 5.17
C HIS A 130 3.34 7.60 3.94
N SER A 131 4.00 7.46 2.81
CA SER A 131 3.50 7.89 1.52
C SER A 131 3.04 6.71 0.67
N TYR A 132 2.18 6.98 -0.30
CA TYR A 132 1.81 5.97 -1.29
C TYR A 132 2.97 5.60 -2.20
N ILE A 133 2.95 4.38 -2.70
CA ILE A 133 4.00 3.82 -3.54
C ILE A 133 3.95 4.29 -5.00
N TRP A 134 3.00 5.14 -5.35
CA TRP A 134 2.86 5.73 -6.68
C TRP A 134 3.15 7.22 -6.67
N TYR A 135 3.47 7.74 -7.83
CA TYR A 135 3.60 9.16 -8.04
C TYR A 135 2.23 9.85 -8.16
N ASP A 136 2.14 11.07 -7.66
CA ASP A 136 1.09 12.02 -8.01
C ASP A 136 1.54 12.79 -9.25
N GLY A 137 0.87 12.58 -10.38
CA GLY A 137 1.25 13.18 -11.67
C GLY A 137 1.18 14.71 -11.68
N GLU A 138 0.23 15.31 -10.96
CA GLU A 138 0.14 16.77 -10.87
C GLU A 138 1.28 17.35 -10.02
N TRP A 139 1.62 16.67 -8.95
CA TRP A 139 2.75 17.06 -8.11
C TRP A 139 4.10 16.96 -8.84
N LEU A 140 4.28 15.93 -9.68
CA LEU A 140 5.48 15.83 -10.52
C LEU A 140 5.62 17.00 -11.48
N LYS A 141 4.51 17.50 -12.04
CA LYS A 141 4.52 18.70 -12.89
C LYS A 141 4.97 19.95 -12.13
N VAL A 142 4.48 20.12 -10.88
CA VAL A 142 4.93 21.22 -10.01
C VAL A 142 6.45 21.14 -9.77
N LEU A 143 6.98 19.96 -9.51
CA LEU A 143 8.42 19.76 -9.30
C LEU A 143 9.23 19.92 -10.61
N GLY A 144 8.59 19.84 -11.79
CA GLY A 144 9.27 19.79 -13.08
C GLY A 144 10.08 18.50 -13.25
N TYR A 145 9.56 17.39 -12.73
CA TYR A 145 10.25 16.10 -12.76
C TYR A 145 9.52 15.08 -13.63
N GLU A 146 10.27 14.42 -14.49
CA GLU A 146 9.83 13.26 -15.27
C GLU A 146 10.70 12.05 -14.89
N PRO A 147 10.13 11.02 -14.26
CA PRO A 147 10.89 9.88 -13.73
C PRO A 147 11.41 8.91 -14.81
N GLY A 148 11.08 9.14 -16.09
CA GLY A 148 11.37 8.20 -17.16
C GLY A 148 10.49 6.93 -17.08
N PRO A 149 10.97 5.78 -17.59
CA PRO A 149 10.21 4.53 -17.54
C PRO A 149 9.94 4.11 -16.09
N THR A 150 8.70 3.72 -15.81
CA THR A 150 8.23 3.24 -14.50
C THR A 150 7.40 1.98 -14.67
N LEU A 151 7.23 1.21 -13.62
CA LEU A 151 6.16 0.22 -13.58
C LEU A 151 4.82 0.91 -13.46
N GLU A 152 3.81 0.39 -14.14
CA GLU A 152 2.47 0.97 -14.17
C GLU A 152 1.43 -0.02 -13.68
N MET A 153 0.48 0.47 -12.90
CA MET A 153 -0.66 -0.30 -12.44
C MET A 153 -1.74 -0.34 -13.51
N ARG A 154 -2.30 -1.52 -13.80
CA ARG A 154 -3.37 -1.67 -14.80
C ARG A 154 -4.67 -0.97 -14.40
N ASN A 155 -4.96 -0.92 -13.11
CA ASN A 155 -6.19 -0.39 -12.53
C ASN A 155 -5.86 0.47 -11.30
N PRO A 156 -5.36 1.69 -11.53
CA PRO A 156 -4.99 2.60 -10.46
C PRO A 156 -6.21 3.07 -9.68
N ALA A 157 -6.00 3.52 -8.44
CA ALA A 157 -7.06 4.03 -7.58
C ALA A 157 -7.68 5.34 -8.12
N ALA A 158 -6.87 6.17 -8.78
CA ALA A 158 -7.31 7.40 -9.42
C ALA A 158 -6.43 7.71 -10.65
N ALA A 159 -6.95 8.51 -11.57
CA ALA A 159 -6.21 9.00 -12.72
C ALA A 159 -4.99 9.83 -12.26
N GLY A 160 -3.83 9.64 -12.90
CA GLY A 160 -2.56 10.28 -12.54
C GLY A 160 -1.78 9.53 -11.45
N GLN A 161 -2.28 8.38 -10.98
CA GLN A 161 -1.64 7.56 -9.95
C GLN A 161 -1.25 6.15 -10.48
N GLU A 162 -0.99 6.07 -11.77
CA GLU A 162 -0.67 4.78 -12.44
C GLU A 162 0.76 4.35 -12.18
N ARG A 163 1.70 5.29 -12.07
CA ARG A 163 3.14 5.05 -12.09
C ARG A 163 3.69 4.76 -10.69
N LEU A 164 4.31 3.60 -10.51
CA LEU A 164 5.02 3.27 -9.27
C LEU A 164 6.28 4.13 -9.12
N ARG A 165 6.56 4.55 -7.89
CA ARG A 165 7.68 5.45 -7.60
C ARG A 165 9.03 4.75 -7.69
N ARG A 166 9.99 5.41 -8.33
CA ARG A 166 11.41 5.05 -8.32
C ARG A 166 12.20 5.77 -7.23
N GLU A 167 11.65 6.89 -6.73
CA GLU A 167 12.26 7.75 -5.72
C GLU A 167 11.21 8.23 -4.73
N MET A 168 11.63 8.45 -3.49
CA MET A 168 10.75 8.91 -2.41
C MET A 168 10.75 10.43 -2.25
N ALA A 169 11.73 11.13 -2.84
CA ALA A 169 11.87 12.58 -2.68
C ALA A 169 10.62 13.38 -3.09
N PRO A 170 9.93 13.10 -4.21
CA PRO A 170 8.69 13.81 -4.55
C PRO A 170 7.63 13.73 -3.45
N ALA A 171 7.39 12.55 -2.89
CA ALA A 171 6.42 12.37 -1.81
C ALA A 171 6.85 13.09 -0.52
N MET A 172 8.13 13.02 -0.16
CA MET A 172 8.67 13.71 1.00
C MET A 172 8.57 15.23 0.87
N LEU A 173 8.83 15.80 -0.31
CA LEU A 173 8.63 17.21 -0.59
C LEU A 173 7.17 17.65 -0.43
N ALA A 174 6.21 16.80 -0.83
CA ALA A 174 4.78 17.04 -0.62
C ALA A 174 4.43 17.05 0.88
N PHE A 175 5.02 16.16 1.69
CA PHE A 175 4.84 16.20 3.14
C PHE A 175 5.42 17.47 3.77
N VAL A 176 6.59 17.90 3.35
CA VAL A 176 7.18 19.15 3.84
C VAL A 176 6.29 20.34 3.49
N ASP A 177 5.80 20.42 2.26
CA ASP A 177 4.90 21.49 1.82
C ASP A 177 3.61 21.54 2.66
N ARG A 178 2.94 20.42 2.88
CA ARG A 178 1.71 20.37 3.68
C ARG A 178 1.93 20.77 5.15
N ASN A 179 3.08 20.41 5.71
CA ASN A 179 3.37 20.62 7.14
C ASN A 179 3.99 22.00 7.46
N ARG A 180 4.56 22.70 6.47
CA ARG A 180 5.24 23.99 6.66
C ARG A 180 4.36 25.10 7.26
N HIS A 181 3.05 25.00 7.10
CA HIS A 181 2.10 25.96 7.66
C HIS A 181 1.89 25.78 9.17
N PHE A 182 2.14 24.58 9.68
CA PHE A 182 1.87 24.21 11.06
C PHE A 182 3.15 24.20 11.93
N PHE A 183 4.31 23.93 11.33
CA PHE A 183 5.56 23.74 12.05
C PHE A 183 6.66 24.69 11.58
N SER A 184 7.38 25.28 12.54
CA SER A 184 8.54 26.13 12.25
C SER A 184 9.80 25.33 11.90
N GLU A 185 9.93 24.16 12.45
CA GLU A 185 10.95 23.16 12.12
C GLU A 185 10.26 21.85 11.77
N ILE A 186 10.76 21.19 10.75
CA ILE A 186 10.24 19.92 10.24
C ILE A 186 11.38 18.93 10.18
N ARG A 187 11.17 17.75 10.75
CA ARG A 187 12.06 16.58 10.64
C ARG A 187 11.19 15.38 10.32
N LEU A 188 11.25 14.93 9.08
CA LEU A 188 10.44 13.79 8.60
C LEU A 188 11.34 12.67 8.11
N CYS A 189 10.93 11.44 8.35
CA CYS A 189 11.59 10.26 7.79
C CYS A 189 10.56 9.25 7.30
N GLU A 190 10.97 8.45 6.32
CA GLU A 190 10.19 7.32 5.82
C GLU A 190 11.14 6.20 5.42
N VAL A 191 10.77 4.96 5.72
CA VAL A 191 11.36 3.77 5.10
C VAL A 191 10.27 3.11 4.27
N GLY A 192 10.45 3.07 2.96
CA GLY A 192 9.43 2.62 2.03
C GLY A 192 9.99 1.92 0.80
N SER A 193 9.09 1.33 0.02
CA SER A 193 9.43 0.67 -1.23
C SER A 193 9.54 1.66 -2.37
N VAL A 194 10.51 1.42 -3.25
CA VAL A 194 10.65 2.02 -4.58
C VAL A 194 10.75 0.91 -5.62
N PHE A 195 10.49 1.22 -6.87
CA PHE A 195 10.34 0.22 -7.92
C PHE A 195 11.13 0.58 -9.16
N GLU A 196 11.98 -0.33 -9.62
CA GLU A 196 12.68 -0.20 -10.88
C GLU A 196 11.94 -0.97 -12.00
N PRO A 197 11.96 -0.48 -13.25
CA PRO A 197 11.28 -1.12 -14.39
C PRO A 197 12.08 -2.32 -14.92
N VAL A 198 12.28 -3.32 -14.07
CA VAL A 198 12.96 -4.58 -14.34
C VAL A 198 12.00 -5.76 -14.11
N ALA A 199 12.49 -6.99 -14.15
CA ALA A 199 11.68 -8.17 -13.87
C ALA A 199 10.98 -8.04 -12.51
N PRO A 200 9.70 -8.46 -12.38
CA PRO A 200 8.90 -8.21 -11.17
C PRO A 200 9.52 -8.71 -9.87
N GLU A 201 10.24 -9.82 -9.92
CA GLU A 201 10.92 -10.43 -8.77
C GLU A 201 12.08 -9.58 -8.23
N ASP A 202 12.66 -8.71 -9.05
CA ASP A 202 13.79 -7.84 -8.70
C ASP A 202 13.41 -6.35 -8.71
N ALA A 203 12.13 -6.04 -8.86
CA ALA A 203 11.68 -4.66 -9.08
C ALA A 203 11.60 -3.82 -7.80
N GLU A 204 11.37 -4.44 -6.64
CA GLU A 204 11.14 -3.72 -5.38
C GLU A 204 12.41 -3.60 -4.55
N TYR A 205 12.71 -2.37 -4.12
CA TYR A 205 13.80 -2.05 -3.21
C TYR A 205 13.30 -1.27 -2.00
N ARG A 206 13.96 -1.42 -0.85
CA ARG A 206 13.71 -0.61 0.34
C ARG A 206 14.65 0.58 0.37
N HIS A 207 14.07 1.78 0.41
CA HIS A 207 14.79 3.03 0.57
C HIS A 207 14.38 3.72 1.87
N MET A 208 15.30 4.53 2.39
CA MET A 208 15.05 5.44 3.51
C MET A 208 15.26 6.86 3.01
N ILE A 209 14.37 7.77 3.41
CA ILE A 209 14.51 9.20 3.15
C ILE A 209 14.36 9.99 4.44
N LEU A 210 15.14 11.04 4.54
CA LEU A 210 15.12 12.01 5.63
C LEU A 210 14.88 13.41 5.07
N ALA A 211 14.13 14.24 5.78
CA ALA A 211 13.96 15.64 5.42
C ALA A 211 14.08 16.52 6.66
N ARG A 212 14.83 17.60 6.55
CA ARG A 212 14.89 18.67 7.53
C ARG A 212 14.60 20.02 6.89
N ALA A 213 13.61 20.75 7.43
CA ALA A 213 13.32 22.11 7.01
C ALA A 213 13.25 23.05 8.21
N GLY A 214 13.68 24.28 8.04
CA GLY A 214 13.69 25.25 9.12
C GLY A 214 14.22 26.62 8.72
N ARG A 215 14.44 27.49 9.72
CA ARG A 215 14.95 28.85 9.53
C ARG A 215 16.49 28.96 9.65
N ILE A 216 17.17 27.85 9.94
CA ILE A 216 18.66 27.82 10.05
C ILE A 216 19.28 27.90 8.66
N ASP A 217 20.58 28.18 8.63
CA ASP A 217 21.33 28.26 7.37
C ASP A 217 21.27 26.95 6.57
N GLU A 218 21.33 27.06 5.26
CA GLU A 218 21.21 25.91 4.36
C GLU A 218 22.38 24.93 4.52
N ASN A 219 23.58 25.44 4.73
CA ASN A 219 24.78 24.63 5.00
C ASN A 219 24.66 23.89 6.34
N ASP A 220 24.04 24.51 7.34
CA ASP A 220 23.86 23.89 8.66
C ASP A 220 22.76 22.81 8.60
N LEU A 221 21.70 23.01 7.79
CA LEU A 221 20.74 21.95 7.50
C LEU A 221 21.41 20.75 6.80
N LEU A 222 22.22 21.02 5.78
CA LEU A 222 22.95 19.98 5.05
C LEU A 222 23.91 19.22 5.97
N LYS A 223 24.67 19.91 6.82
CA LYS A 223 25.55 19.30 7.84
C LYS A 223 24.74 18.44 8.82
N ALA A 224 23.58 18.92 9.25
CA ALA A 224 22.72 18.18 10.18
C ALA A 224 22.21 16.88 9.58
N VAL A 225 21.72 16.89 8.32
CA VAL A 225 21.29 15.67 7.63
C VAL A 225 22.47 14.71 7.40
N LYS A 226 23.66 15.24 7.01
CA LYS A 226 24.87 14.42 6.88
C LYS A 226 25.25 13.75 8.21
N ALA A 227 25.21 14.47 9.32
CA ALA A 227 25.48 13.93 10.64
C ALA A 227 24.48 12.83 11.06
N ASP A 228 23.20 12.95 10.66
CA ASP A 228 22.22 11.91 10.90
C ASP A 228 22.50 10.67 10.06
N VAL A 229 22.87 10.83 8.79
CA VAL A 229 23.25 9.73 7.90
C VAL A 229 24.53 9.04 8.39
N GLU A 230 25.53 9.78 8.83
CA GLU A 230 26.78 9.24 9.42
C GLU A 230 26.48 8.45 10.70
N THR A 231 25.63 8.99 11.58
CA THR A 231 25.23 8.30 12.80
C THR A 231 24.47 7.01 12.47
N TRP A 232 23.55 7.07 11.51
CA TRP A 232 22.80 5.91 11.05
C TRP A 232 23.74 4.82 10.50
N ALA A 233 24.65 5.19 9.59
CA ALA A 233 25.60 4.25 9.00
C ALA A 233 26.47 3.59 10.07
N GLN A 234 26.99 4.37 11.00
CA GLN A 234 27.83 3.85 12.11
C GLN A 234 27.04 2.90 13.01
N GLN A 235 25.81 3.23 13.38
CA GLN A 235 25.00 2.39 14.28
C GLN A 235 24.44 1.14 13.61
N MET A 236 24.07 1.22 12.33
CA MET A 236 23.45 0.11 11.62
C MET A 236 24.46 -0.84 10.97
N THR A 237 25.59 -0.31 10.51
CA THR A 237 26.59 -1.08 9.75
C THR A 237 27.96 -1.17 10.42
N GLY A 238 28.25 -0.33 11.39
CA GLY A 238 29.59 -0.18 11.98
C GLY A 238 30.59 0.50 11.03
N ARG A 239 30.12 1.11 9.92
CA ARG A 239 30.96 1.66 8.86
C ARG A 239 30.93 3.18 8.84
N GLN A 240 32.01 3.77 8.33
CA GLN A 240 32.10 5.21 8.08
C GLN A 240 31.54 5.55 6.70
N VAL A 241 31.01 6.77 6.59
CA VAL A 241 30.52 7.34 5.35
C VAL A 241 31.61 8.17 4.68
N ALA A 242 31.78 7.98 3.37
CA ALA A 242 32.52 8.91 2.51
C ALA A 242 31.54 9.66 1.62
N TYR A 243 31.93 10.83 1.17
CA TYR A 243 31.11 11.66 0.29
C TYR A 243 31.83 11.96 -1.02
N ARG A 244 31.07 12.01 -2.10
CA ARG A 244 31.55 12.41 -3.43
C ARG A 244 30.52 13.32 -4.08
N GLN A 245 30.97 14.39 -4.74
CA GLN A 245 30.06 15.29 -5.44
C GLN A 245 29.34 14.59 -6.59
N VAL A 246 28.07 14.92 -6.78
CA VAL A 246 27.25 14.42 -7.90
C VAL A 246 27.49 15.28 -9.12
N PRO A 247 27.76 14.72 -10.32
CA PRO A 247 27.80 15.48 -11.56
C PRO A 247 26.44 16.16 -11.83
N ALA A 248 26.49 17.42 -12.24
CA ALA A 248 25.26 18.20 -12.51
C ALA A 248 24.31 17.54 -13.53
N SER A 249 24.85 16.77 -14.48
CA SER A 249 24.08 16.02 -15.49
C SER A 249 23.23 14.87 -14.92
N GLN A 250 23.46 14.49 -13.66
CA GLN A 250 22.75 13.42 -12.98
C GLN A 250 21.82 13.96 -11.88
N ALA A 251 21.72 15.27 -11.72
CA ALA A 251 20.92 15.89 -10.67
C ALA A 251 19.44 15.91 -11.07
N THR A 252 18.59 15.59 -10.07
CA THR A 252 17.15 15.78 -10.17
C THR A 252 16.76 17.24 -9.87
N PRO A 253 15.52 17.68 -10.13
CA PRO A 253 15.11 19.07 -9.86
C PRO A 253 15.28 19.54 -8.42
N TRP A 254 15.26 18.65 -7.45
CA TRP A 254 15.48 18.95 -6.01
C TRP A 254 16.94 18.82 -5.57
N GLU A 255 17.84 18.48 -6.47
CA GLU A 255 19.27 18.35 -6.19
C GLU A 255 20.03 19.58 -6.68
N GLY A 256 20.64 20.32 -5.76
CA GLY A 256 21.48 21.46 -6.09
C GLY A 256 22.80 21.00 -6.71
N PRO A 257 23.25 21.62 -7.81
CA PRO A 257 24.43 21.16 -8.55
C PRO A 257 25.74 21.22 -7.75
N VAL A 258 25.80 22.03 -6.70
CA VAL A 258 26.98 22.18 -5.84
C VAL A 258 26.80 21.52 -4.47
N GLN A 259 25.57 21.38 -4.02
CA GLN A 259 25.22 20.97 -2.66
C GLN A 259 24.75 19.53 -2.56
N THR A 260 24.83 18.77 -3.66
CA THR A 260 24.47 17.36 -3.68
C THR A 260 25.71 16.47 -3.63
N VAL A 261 25.70 15.56 -2.67
CA VAL A 261 26.78 14.58 -2.50
C VAL A 261 26.22 13.16 -2.47
N GLN A 262 26.94 12.25 -3.09
CA GLN A 262 26.71 10.81 -2.94
C GLN A 262 27.19 10.36 -1.55
N VAL A 263 26.41 9.50 -0.94
CA VAL A 263 26.74 8.80 0.31
C VAL A 263 27.37 7.45 -0.05
N ILE A 264 28.58 7.21 0.39
CA ILE A 264 29.37 6.02 0.04
C ILE A 264 29.71 5.26 1.33
N VAL A 265 29.40 3.98 1.37
CA VAL A 265 29.77 3.04 2.43
C VAL A 265 30.45 1.85 1.79
N ASP A 266 31.63 1.47 2.26
CA ASP A 266 32.46 0.40 1.71
C ASP A 266 32.64 0.48 0.18
N GLY A 267 32.84 1.69 -0.34
CA GLY A 267 33.02 1.94 -1.77
C GLY A 267 31.75 1.89 -2.63
N ARG A 268 30.59 1.60 -2.04
CA ARG A 268 29.29 1.54 -2.72
C ARG A 268 28.49 2.80 -2.46
N VAL A 269 27.90 3.36 -3.51
CA VAL A 269 26.94 4.46 -3.38
C VAL A 269 25.64 3.88 -2.82
N ILE A 270 25.21 4.36 -1.66
CA ILE A 270 23.99 3.92 -0.99
C ILE A 270 22.89 4.98 -1.00
N GLY A 271 23.19 6.20 -1.40
CA GLY A 271 22.22 7.29 -1.45
C GLY A 271 22.85 8.63 -1.81
N ARG A 272 22.09 9.69 -1.59
CA ARG A 272 22.51 11.08 -1.79
C ARG A 272 21.99 11.95 -0.66
N VAL A 273 22.68 13.04 -0.41
CA VAL A 273 22.24 14.13 0.50
C VAL A 273 22.35 15.44 -0.26
N THR A 274 21.31 16.27 -0.17
CA THR A 274 21.27 17.55 -0.86
C THR A 274 20.61 18.64 0.00
N ALA A 275 21.01 19.88 -0.21
CA ALA A 275 20.17 21.03 0.11
C ALA A 275 19.29 21.32 -1.10
N VAL A 276 17.97 21.39 -0.89
CA VAL A 276 17.02 21.61 -1.99
C VAL A 276 17.17 23.03 -2.53
N PRO A 277 17.49 23.19 -3.82
CA PRO A 277 17.79 24.50 -4.41
C PRO A 277 16.58 25.43 -4.39
N VAL A 278 16.86 26.74 -4.39
CA VAL A 278 15.84 27.78 -4.30
C VAL A 278 14.81 27.66 -5.44
N GLU A 279 15.27 27.32 -6.64
CA GLU A 279 14.43 27.16 -7.83
C GLU A 279 13.37 26.07 -7.63
N CYS A 280 13.73 24.94 -7.04
CA CYS A 280 12.79 23.87 -6.72
C CYS A 280 11.82 24.32 -5.62
N ARG A 281 12.32 24.95 -4.56
CA ARG A 281 11.48 25.46 -3.47
C ARG A 281 10.49 26.51 -3.96
N MET A 282 10.89 27.41 -4.85
CA MET A 282 10.02 28.43 -5.46
C MET A 282 8.91 27.85 -6.34
N ARG A 283 9.13 26.71 -6.98
CA ARG A 283 8.07 25.98 -7.72
C ARG A 283 7.03 25.39 -6.78
N ILE A 284 7.45 24.89 -5.63
CA ILE A 284 6.56 24.35 -4.60
C ILE A 284 5.77 25.50 -3.97
N ASP A 285 6.49 26.45 -3.39
CA ASP A 285 5.91 27.65 -2.78
C ASP A 285 7.00 28.72 -2.56
N PRO A 286 6.76 30.00 -2.92
CA PRO A 286 7.70 31.10 -2.70
C PRO A 286 8.12 31.32 -1.24
N HIS A 287 7.33 30.85 -0.30
CA HIS A 287 7.61 30.97 1.14
C HIS A 287 8.21 29.70 1.76
N LEU A 288 8.47 28.66 0.95
CA LEU A 288 9.06 27.44 1.44
C LEU A 288 10.44 27.70 2.02
N ARG A 289 10.61 27.29 3.27
CA ARG A 289 11.86 27.47 4.04
C ARG A 289 12.98 26.64 3.45
N ARG A 290 14.19 26.88 3.95
CA ARG A 290 15.36 26.06 3.61
C ARG A 290 15.13 24.62 3.99
N LEU A 291 15.57 23.72 3.14
CA LEU A 291 15.26 22.30 3.19
C LEU A 291 16.47 21.49 2.73
N ALA A 292 16.79 20.44 3.47
CA ALA A 292 17.76 19.40 3.07
C ALA A 292 17.11 18.01 3.18
N ILE A 293 17.42 17.17 2.22
CA ILE A 293 16.93 15.78 2.15
C ILE A 293 18.10 14.84 1.83
#